data_1f80cda1de02d6509c0a917b45621048
#
_entry.id   1f80cda1de02d6509c0a917b45621048
#
_cell.length_a   1.000
_cell.length_b   1.000
_cell.length_c   1.000
_cell.angle_alpha   90.00
_cell.angle_beta   90.00
_cell.angle_gamma   90.00
#
_symmetry.space_group_name_H-M   'P 1'
#
loop_
_entity.id
_entity.type
_entity.pdbx_description
1 polymer ?
#
loop_
_entity_poly.entity_id
_entity_poly.type
_entity_poly.pdbx_seq_one_letter_code
_entity_poly.pdbx_strand_id
1 'polypeptide(L)'
;MNIRLDASSKYKNDVNVWVDEAIWGHRFYNDQTPWLVFLEFLAIFKSRETEGKALKESSRDNEHETFTYYIPRLGPLRQLVFNNPHIKYIEDNHQTDSERWREWFKTFSPDDDYNYLKDRFGSFSRLSRVVEFFQTTAIEPHRQRRWTSRFLFPYGPNCLYADLPANINSSPDRRFFARSGELLYLMLNRSGKGQELADNISKKLMRHDETWNRVVESLLPDGYKLDSNLVSSTIGYLPFAERPEYSLLADSWSRILNLDLPGEALLDPLMRVSSLHMLLYMLKRAHEEVGDNCEPKFVLEIASPRRTTMFELSKENFGANRMLSTRAVRAYIDSAKGDERWSEALKARSPSEAAREYLTERFEWNSTDGAPSGDPETIFQTLKTYAEKRHQQHVGKVHLEWAKQIGLAVSRRGAGTWYSPDDSLLKALVMCVVDEGREEYHRFLAKLYERFSLVIGVNEAERAFGSLPTDQNAFMQNTHRLEQRLRTLGLLRRLSDDCAYVENPFWSNK
;
A
#
# COMPACT_ATOMS: atom_id res chain seq x y z
N MET A 1 -20.53 16.07 -8.87
CA MET A 1 -19.50 16.97 -8.27
C MET A 1 -18.80 16.19 -7.18
N ASN A 2 -17.48 16.03 -7.24
CA ASN A 2 -16.74 15.41 -6.14
C ASN A 2 -16.73 16.39 -4.95
N ILE A 3 -17.52 16.12 -3.94
CA ILE A 3 -17.56 16.95 -2.72
C ILE A 3 -16.23 16.75 -2.00
N ARG A 4 -15.47 17.84 -1.86
CA ARG A 4 -14.23 17.84 -1.08
C ARG A 4 -14.60 17.96 0.39
N LEU A 5 -14.09 17.04 1.21
CA LEU A 5 -14.27 17.04 2.66
C LEU A 5 -13.16 17.85 3.32
N ASP A 6 -13.46 18.51 4.43
CA ASP A 6 -12.45 19.14 5.26
C ASP A 6 -11.81 18.10 6.21
N ALA A 7 -10.52 18.28 6.49
CA ALA A 7 -9.87 17.48 7.51
C ALA A 7 -10.42 17.83 8.89
N SER A 8 -10.78 16.81 9.68
CA SER A 8 -11.31 17.05 11.02
C SER A 8 -10.29 17.75 11.93
N SER A 9 -10.78 18.51 12.91
CA SER A 9 -9.93 19.17 13.91
C SER A 9 -9.06 18.17 14.68
N LYS A 10 -9.60 16.99 14.98
CA LYS A 10 -8.88 15.91 15.67
C LYS A 10 -7.72 15.38 14.84
N TYR A 11 -7.91 15.20 13.52
CA TYR A 11 -6.83 14.79 12.62
C TYR A 11 -5.79 15.90 12.46
N LYS A 12 -6.20 17.17 12.35
CA LYS A 12 -5.30 18.31 12.24
C LYS A 12 -4.42 18.49 13.48
N ASN A 13 -4.90 18.12 14.67
CA ASN A 13 -4.11 18.13 15.89
C ASN A 13 -2.98 17.07 15.88
N ASP A 14 -3.24 15.93 15.21
CA ASP A 14 -2.26 14.84 15.12
C ASP A 14 -1.31 14.99 13.93
N VAL A 15 -1.79 15.58 12.83
CA VAL A 15 -1.08 15.68 11.55
C VAL A 15 -1.33 17.04 10.91
N ASN A 16 -0.27 17.72 10.55
CA ASN A 16 -0.36 18.96 9.78
C ASN A 16 -0.84 18.65 8.35
N VAL A 17 -2.03 19.14 7.95
CA VAL A 17 -2.57 18.97 6.60
C VAL A 17 -1.89 19.97 5.68
N TRP A 18 -0.78 19.54 5.10
CA TRP A 18 0.00 20.37 4.21
C TRP A 18 -0.23 20.01 2.74
N VAL A 19 0.67 20.36 1.85
CA VAL A 19 0.48 20.20 0.39
C VAL A 19 0.20 18.76 -0.03
N ASP A 20 1.04 17.80 0.40
CA ASP A 20 0.86 16.39 0.05
C ASP A 20 -0.45 15.83 0.63
N GLU A 21 -0.73 16.16 1.89
CA GLU A 21 -1.94 15.74 2.59
C GLU A 21 -3.20 16.37 1.97
N ALA A 22 -3.12 17.62 1.51
CA ALA A 22 -4.24 18.30 0.85
C ALA A 22 -4.56 17.72 -0.54
N ILE A 23 -3.56 17.27 -1.29
CA ILE A 23 -3.74 16.68 -2.63
C ILE A 23 -4.24 15.24 -2.53
N TRP A 24 -3.58 14.39 -1.73
CA TRP A 24 -3.79 12.94 -1.71
C TRP A 24 -4.49 12.43 -0.46
N GLY A 25 -4.67 13.26 0.56
CA GLY A 25 -5.25 12.89 1.85
C GLY A 25 -4.22 12.45 2.89
N HIS A 26 -3.02 12.13 2.45
CA HIS A 26 -1.94 11.72 3.32
C HIS A 26 -0.58 11.96 2.66
N ARG A 27 0.45 12.16 3.48
CA ARG A 27 1.84 12.16 3.03
C ARG A 27 2.34 10.72 2.97
N PHE A 28 2.36 10.14 1.78
CA PHE A 28 2.90 8.82 1.57
C PHE A 28 4.41 8.77 1.88
N TYR A 29 4.83 7.69 2.50
CA TYR A 29 6.24 7.42 2.78
C TYR A 29 6.72 6.25 1.92
N ASN A 30 7.80 6.44 1.17
CA ASN A 30 8.37 5.40 0.34
C ASN A 30 8.91 4.20 1.14
N ASP A 31 9.21 4.39 2.43
CA ASP A 31 9.65 3.32 3.34
C ASP A 31 8.48 2.45 3.83
N GLN A 32 7.23 2.96 3.77
CA GLN A 32 6.04 2.14 3.96
C GLN A 32 5.78 1.34 2.68
N THR A 33 6.22 0.09 2.68
CA THR A 33 6.07 -0.81 1.53
C THR A 33 4.60 -1.21 1.32
N PRO A 34 4.21 -1.70 0.13
CA PRO A 34 2.87 -2.26 -0.11
C PRO A 34 2.41 -3.27 0.94
N TRP A 35 3.28 -4.15 1.40
CA TRP A 35 2.97 -5.07 2.49
C TRP A 35 2.68 -4.36 3.81
N LEU A 36 3.44 -3.33 4.14
CA LEU A 36 3.20 -2.56 5.38
C LEU A 36 1.91 -1.73 5.33
N VAL A 37 1.56 -1.21 4.14
CA VAL A 37 0.25 -0.57 3.92
C VAL A 37 -0.89 -1.58 4.16
N PHE A 38 -0.75 -2.78 3.62
CA PHE A 38 -1.73 -3.83 3.74
C PHE A 38 -1.85 -4.34 5.18
N LEU A 39 -0.73 -4.52 5.90
CA LEU A 39 -0.72 -4.90 7.32
C LEU A 39 -1.37 -3.83 8.20
N GLU A 40 -1.08 -2.55 7.96
CA GLU A 40 -1.72 -1.44 8.68
C GLU A 40 -3.24 -1.45 8.46
N PHE A 41 -3.68 -1.64 7.22
CA PHE A 41 -5.10 -1.82 6.91
C PHE A 41 -5.74 -2.97 7.69
N LEU A 42 -5.12 -4.16 7.69
CA LEU A 42 -5.63 -5.33 8.41
C LEU A 42 -5.70 -5.07 9.93
N ALA A 43 -4.73 -4.36 10.49
CA ALA A 43 -4.71 -4.01 11.90
C ALA A 43 -5.83 -3.02 12.27
N ILE A 44 -6.09 -2.02 11.40
CA ILE A 44 -7.23 -1.10 11.55
C ILE A 44 -8.54 -1.88 11.45
N PHE A 45 -8.67 -2.72 10.43
CA PHE A 45 -9.85 -3.55 10.22
C PHE A 45 -10.16 -4.39 11.46
N LYS A 46 -9.16 -5.11 12.00
CA LYS A 46 -9.30 -5.90 13.23
C LYS A 46 -9.81 -5.05 14.41
N SER A 47 -9.22 -3.87 14.62
CA SER A 47 -9.64 -2.96 15.68
C SER A 47 -11.12 -2.57 15.55
N ARG A 48 -11.54 -2.21 14.33
CA ARG A 48 -12.94 -1.81 14.07
C ARG A 48 -13.89 -2.99 14.06
N GLU A 49 -13.45 -4.19 13.66
CA GLU A 49 -14.22 -5.43 13.73
C GLU A 49 -14.55 -5.80 15.17
N THR A 50 -13.60 -5.67 16.10
CA THR A 50 -13.82 -5.91 17.54
C THR A 50 -14.91 -5.01 18.10
N GLU A 51 -15.09 -3.79 17.56
CA GLU A 51 -16.18 -2.88 17.94
C GLU A 51 -17.47 -3.10 17.12
N GLY A 52 -17.50 -4.04 16.19
CA GLY A 52 -18.64 -4.30 15.29
C GLY A 52 -18.84 -3.21 14.22
N LYS A 53 -17.84 -2.38 13.97
CA LYS A 53 -17.89 -1.18 13.10
C LYS A 53 -17.01 -1.25 11.86
N ALA A 54 -16.38 -2.40 11.56
CA ALA A 54 -15.49 -2.51 10.42
C ALA A 54 -16.17 -2.12 9.09
N LEU A 55 -15.61 -1.16 8.36
CA LEU A 55 -16.10 -0.62 7.09
C LEU A 55 -17.59 -0.16 7.12
N LYS A 56 -18.06 0.29 8.27
CA LYS A 56 -19.42 0.80 8.48
C LYS A 56 -19.48 2.26 8.91
N GLU A 57 -18.33 2.93 8.92
CA GLU A 57 -18.27 4.34 9.27
C GLU A 57 -19.01 5.16 8.20
N SER A 58 -19.99 5.94 8.64
CA SER A 58 -20.72 6.81 7.73
C SER A 58 -19.99 8.14 7.54
N SER A 59 -19.76 8.53 6.30
CA SER A 59 -19.44 9.91 5.95
C SER A 59 -20.76 10.65 5.73
N ARG A 60 -21.35 11.27 6.76
CA ARG A 60 -22.52 12.12 6.62
C ARG A 60 -22.11 13.59 6.59
N ASP A 61 -22.70 14.32 5.65
CA ASP A 61 -22.85 15.77 5.67
C ASP A 61 -21.54 16.58 5.82
N ASN A 62 -20.64 16.49 4.84
CA ASN A 62 -19.42 17.33 4.76
C ASN A 62 -18.42 17.20 5.91
N GLU A 63 -18.67 16.41 6.93
CA GLU A 63 -17.78 16.14 8.03
C GLU A 63 -17.14 14.76 7.91
N HIS A 64 -15.85 14.71 8.10
CA HIS A 64 -15.09 13.49 8.22
C HIS A 64 -15.43 12.83 9.56
N GLU A 65 -16.14 11.70 9.55
CA GLU A 65 -16.29 10.93 10.79
C GLU A 65 -14.91 10.42 11.21
N THR A 66 -14.40 10.97 12.30
CA THR A 66 -13.12 10.53 12.88
C THR A 66 -13.38 9.46 13.92
N PHE A 67 -12.66 8.36 13.80
CA PHE A 67 -12.62 7.33 14.82
C PHE A 67 -11.19 7.05 15.26
N THR A 68 -11.05 6.49 16.44
CA THR A 68 -9.79 5.99 16.97
C THR A 68 -9.73 4.49 16.79
N TYR A 69 -8.59 3.97 16.41
CA TYR A 69 -8.33 2.55 16.33
C TYR A 69 -7.13 2.18 17.20
N TYR A 70 -7.01 0.91 17.54
CA TYR A 70 -6.03 0.41 18.50
C TYR A 70 -5.27 -0.79 17.93
N ILE A 71 -3.94 -0.76 17.98
CA ILE A 71 -3.08 -1.83 17.53
C ILE A 71 -2.29 -2.37 18.72
N PRO A 72 -2.32 -3.71 19.00
CA PRO A 72 -1.59 -4.28 20.10
C PRO A 72 -0.08 -4.23 19.89
N ARG A 73 0.67 -4.13 20.98
CA ARG A 73 2.12 -4.33 21.02
C ARG A 73 2.41 -5.75 21.51
N LEU A 74 3.07 -6.56 20.71
CA LEU A 74 3.39 -7.96 21.05
C LEU A 74 4.87 -8.10 21.40
N GLY A 75 5.29 -7.53 22.52
CA GLY A 75 6.68 -7.58 23.01
C GLY A 75 7.22 -9.01 23.15
N PRO A 76 6.55 -9.92 23.88
CA PRO A 76 6.98 -11.31 24.04
C PRO A 76 7.15 -12.04 22.70
N LEU A 77 6.21 -11.89 21.77
CA LEU A 77 6.27 -12.51 20.44
C LEU A 77 7.48 -12.02 19.64
N ARG A 78 7.73 -10.72 19.65
CA ARG A 78 8.90 -10.13 19.00
C ARG A 78 10.20 -10.65 19.60
N GLN A 79 10.29 -10.74 20.92
CA GLN A 79 11.45 -11.26 21.62
C GLN A 79 11.72 -12.72 21.22
N LEU A 80 10.70 -13.55 21.22
CA LEU A 80 10.80 -14.96 20.87
C LEU A 80 11.18 -15.19 19.40
N VAL A 81 10.56 -14.46 18.49
CA VAL A 81 10.75 -14.72 17.04
C VAL A 81 11.96 -13.95 16.50
N PHE A 82 12.08 -12.64 16.76
CA PHE A 82 13.05 -11.80 16.06
C PHE A 82 14.29 -11.42 16.86
N ASN A 83 14.19 -11.39 18.17
CA ASN A 83 15.32 -11.11 19.06
C ASN A 83 15.94 -12.39 19.63
N ASN A 84 15.82 -13.49 18.92
CA ASN A 84 16.27 -14.81 19.31
C ASN A 84 17.29 -15.39 18.30
N PRO A 85 18.44 -14.75 18.09
CA PRO A 85 19.39 -15.14 17.04
C PRO A 85 20.11 -16.47 17.34
N HIS A 86 20.07 -16.94 18.59
CA HIS A 86 20.84 -18.11 19.04
C HIS A 86 20.05 -19.42 19.01
N ILE A 87 18.74 -19.40 18.72
CA ILE A 87 17.91 -20.60 18.83
C ILE A 87 18.43 -21.75 17.96
N LYS A 88 18.82 -21.46 16.72
CA LYS A 88 19.37 -22.45 15.79
C LYS A 88 20.75 -22.93 16.22
N TYR A 89 21.63 -22.01 16.65
CA TYR A 89 22.94 -22.33 17.15
C TYR A 89 22.86 -23.28 18.37
N ILE A 90 21.95 -23.04 19.32
CA ILE A 90 21.72 -23.87 20.49
C ILE A 90 21.22 -25.25 20.06
N GLU A 91 20.26 -25.32 19.10
CA GLU A 91 19.79 -26.60 18.58
C GLU A 91 20.91 -27.46 18.00
N ASP A 92 21.79 -26.86 17.20
CA ASP A 92 22.85 -27.54 16.46
C ASP A 92 24.05 -27.96 17.36
N ASN A 93 24.31 -27.23 18.47
CA ASN A 93 25.52 -27.43 19.29
C ASN A 93 25.28 -28.17 20.60
N HIS A 94 24.05 -28.52 20.97
CA HIS A 94 23.73 -29.26 22.17
C HIS A 94 23.00 -30.57 21.83
N GLN A 95 23.38 -31.67 22.48
CA GLN A 95 22.89 -32.99 22.12
C GLN A 95 21.53 -33.32 22.73
N THR A 96 21.32 -32.92 24.00
CA THR A 96 20.10 -33.24 24.72
C THR A 96 19.12 -32.10 24.75
N ASP A 97 17.84 -32.42 24.73
CA ASP A 97 16.76 -31.44 24.80
C ASP A 97 16.82 -30.59 26.09
N SER A 98 17.19 -31.20 27.21
CA SER A 98 17.33 -30.53 28.49
C SER A 98 18.45 -29.49 28.48
N GLU A 99 19.59 -29.78 27.80
CA GLU A 99 20.68 -28.83 27.65
C GLU A 99 20.26 -27.65 26.77
N ARG A 100 19.56 -27.92 25.66
CA ARG A 100 19.05 -26.90 24.75
C ARG A 100 18.12 -25.90 25.44
N TRP A 101 17.13 -26.39 26.20
CA TRP A 101 16.25 -25.56 27.01
C TRP A 101 17.01 -24.73 28.02
N ARG A 102 17.93 -25.33 28.77
CA ARG A 102 18.74 -24.63 29.78
C ARG A 102 19.58 -23.51 29.19
N GLU A 103 20.28 -23.77 28.08
CA GLU A 103 21.14 -22.78 27.44
C GLU A 103 20.31 -21.67 26.77
N TRP A 104 19.16 -22.02 26.23
CA TRP A 104 18.26 -21.04 25.63
C TRP A 104 17.64 -20.09 26.65
N PHE A 105 17.20 -20.58 27.80
CA PHE A 105 16.71 -19.72 28.90
C PHE A 105 17.74 -18.73 29.41
N LYS A 106 19.03 -19.03 29.35
CA LYS A 106 20.12 -18.10 29.73
C LYS A 106 20.23 -16.90 28.77
N THR A 107 19.64 -16.95 27.58
CA THR A 107 19.70 -15.86 26.61
C THR A 107 18.70 -14.74 26.91
N PHE A 108 17.75 -14.95 27.81
CA PHE A 108 16.71 -14.00 28.19
C PHE A 108 17.03 -13.32 29.56
N SER A 109 16.31 -12.21 29.79
CA SER A 109 16.36 -11.56 31.09
C SER A 109 15.75 -12.45 32.18
N PRO A 110 16.24 -12.39 33.44
CA PRO A 110 15.63 -13.11 34.54
C PRO A 110 14.15 -12.79 34.78
N ASP A 111 13.70 -11.62 34.34
CA ASP A 111 12.31 -11.18 34.45
C ASP A 111 11.38 -11.78 33.35
N ASP A 112 11.98 -12.39 32.32
CA ASP A 112 11.25 -13.00 31.22
C ASP A 112 10.97 -14.49 31.52
N ASP A 113 9.74 -14.86 31.79
CA ASP A 113 9.36 -16.26 32.00
C ASP A 113 8.82 -16.91 30.73
N TYR A 114 9.64 -17.78 30.12
CA TYR A 114 9.29 -18.57 28.95
C TYR A 114 9.18 -20.08 29.24
N ASN A 115 9.11 -20.50 30.52
CA ASN A 115 9.04 -21.92 30.90
C ASN A 115 7.80 -22.62 30.34
N TYR A 116 6.68 -21.91 30.19
CA TYR A 116 5.44 -22.42 29.58
C TYR A 116 5.63 -22.98 28.15
N LEU A 117 6.64 -22.50 27.42
CA LEU A 117 6.92 -22.99 26.07
C LEU A 117 7.45 -24.42 26.08
N LYS A 118 8.21 -24.80 27.11
CA LYS A 118 8.69 -26.18 27.27
C LYS A 118 7.53 -27.17 27.42
N ASP A 119 6.53 -26.80 28.20
CA ASP A 119 5.33 -27.63 28.40
C ASP A 119 4.46 -27.70 27.14
N ARG A 120 4.29 -26.58 26.44
CA ARG A 120 3.47 -26.51 25.22
C ARG A 120 4.07 -27.19 24.01
N PHE A 121 5.36 -27.05 23.80
CA PHE A 121 6.05 -27.62 22.62
C PHE A 121 6.63 -29.01 22.89
N GLY A 122 6.89 -29.35 24.14
CA GLY A 122 7.42 -30.64 24.60
C GLY A 122 8.88 -30.89 24.19
N SER A 123 9.32 -30.36 23.03
CA SER A 123 10.66 -30.51 22.47
C SER A 123 11.19 -29.18 21.99
N PHE A 124 12.47 -28.88 22.31
CA PHE A 124 13.16 -27.68 21.87
C PHE A 124 13.20 -27.58 20.32
N SER A 125 13.46 -28.69 19.63
CA SER A 125 13.50 -28.71 18.17
C SER A 125 12.16 -28.38 17.51
N ARG A 126 11.02 -28.65 18.17
CA ARG A 126 9.72 -28.19 17.66
C ARG A 126 9.57 -26.68 17.77
N LEU A 127 9.94 -26.10 18.91
CA LEU A 127 9.93 -24.65 19.09
C LEU A 127 10.89 -23.97 18.08
N SER A 128 12.11 -24.47 17.95
CA SER A 128 13.10 -23.94 17.02
C SER A 128 12.59 -23.90 15.58
N ARG A 129 11.95 -24.96 15.09
CA ARG A 129 11.35 -25.00 13.74
C ARG A 129 10.21 -24.02 13.57
N VAL A 130 9.36 -23.83 14.58
CA VAL A 130 8.28 -22.85 14.54
C VAL A 130 8.84 -21.42 14.48
N VAL A 131 9.85 -21.12 15.29
CA VAL A 131 10.51 -19.82 15.24
C VAL A 131 11.19 -19.57 13.89
N GLU A 132 11.92 -20.57 13.36
CA GLU A 132 12.55 -20.51 12.05
C GLU A 132 11.52 -20.27 10.93
N PHE A 133 10.37 -20.95 10.98
CA PHE A 133 9.27 -20.73 10.03
C PHE A 133 8.79 -19.28 10.06
N PHE A 134 8.51 -18.72 11.23
CA PHE A 134 8.07 -17.33 11.33
C PHE A 134 9.16 -16.32 10.94
N GLN A 135 10.43 -16.63 11.17
CA GLN A 135 11.55 -15.80 10.70
C GLN A 135 11.68 -15.80 9.18
N THR A 136 11.50 -16.96 8.53
CA THR A 136 11.65 -17.09 7.07
C THR A 136 10.46 -16.53 6.30
N THR A 137 9.28 -16.56 6.89
CA THR A 137 8.06 -16.00 6.29
C THR A 137 7.78 -14.54 6.69
N ALA A 138 8.65 -13.97 7.53
CA ALA A 138 8.48 -12.60 8.02
C ALA A 138 8.49 -11.57 6.89
N ILE A 139 7.66 -10.55 7.06
CA ILE A 139 7.66 -9.37 6.18
C ILE A 139 8.70 -8.40 6.69
N GLU A 140 9.69 -8.10 5.85
CA GLU A 140 10.77 -7.17 6.15
C GLU A 140 10.71 -5.94 5.24
N PRO A 141 10.97 -4.74 5.76
CA PRO A 141 11.23 -3.59 4.91
C PRO A 141 12.57 -3.79 4.19
N HIS A 142 12.54 -4.05 2.89
CA HIS A 142 13.65 -4.54 2.06
C HIS A 142 14.91 -3.66 2.01
N ARG A 143 14.99 -2.49 2.65
CA ARG A 143 16.07 -1.54 2.38
C ARG A 143 16.80 -0.94 3.56
N GLN A 144 16.40 -1.21 4.79
CA GLN A 144 17.06 -0.56 5.91
C GLN A 144 17.79 -1.54 6.81
N ARG A 145 19.09 -1.75 6.53
CA ARG A 145 20.00 -2.52 7.39
C ARG A 145 20.11 -2.01 8.84
N ARG A 146 19.57 -0.82 9.12
CA ARG A 146 19.59 -0.20 10.46
C ARG A 146 18.36 -0.50 11.31
N TRP A 147 17.30 -1.07 10.72
CA TRP A 147 16.03 -1.29 11.39
C TRP A 147 15.74 -2.78 11.45
N THR A 148 15.55 -3.28 12.65
CA THR A 148 15.24 -4.68 12.94
C THR A 148 13.73 -4.95 12.99
N SER A 149 12.92 -4.03 12.49
CA SER A 149 11.47 -4.19 12.48
C SER A 149 11.06 -5.23 11.48
N ARG A 150 10.50 -6.31 11.99
CA ARG A 150 9.98 -7.42 11.24
C ARG A 150 8.55 -7.68 11.66
N PHE A 151 7.72 -8.03 10.69
CA PHE A 151 6.33 -8.36 10.92
C PHE A 151 6.09 -9.81 10.52
N LEU A 152 5.29 -10.50 11.33
CA LEU A 152 4.80 -11.81 10.95
C LEU A 152 3.95 -11.70 9.69
N PHE A 153 3.98 -12.75 8.87
CA PHE A 153 3.01 -12.88 7.79
C PHE A 153 1.59 -12.95 8.41
N PRO A 154 0.59 -12.23 7.88
CA PRO A 154 -0.72 -12.09 8.53
C PRO A 154 -1.62 -13.32 8.34
N TYR A 155 -1.25 -14.43 8.95
CA TYR A 155 -2.04 -15.67 8.95
C TYR A 155 -3.38 -15.55 9.67
N GLY A 156 -3.57 -14.50 10.47
CA GLY A 156 -4.80 -14.23 11.20
C GLY A 156 -4.62 -13.07 12.18
N PRO A 157 -5.65 -12.77 12.99
CA PRO A 157 -5.67 -11.57 13.83
C PRO A 157 -4.57 -11.52 14.89
N ASN A 158 -4.05 -12.66 15.37
CA ASN A 158 -2.97 -12.69 16.37
C ASN A 158 -1.60 -12.34 15.78
N CYS A 159 -1.47 -12.30 14.44
CA CYS A 159 -0.25 -11.86 13.75
C CYS A 159 -0.17 -10.34 13.54
N LEU A 160 -1.20 -9.59 13.92
CA LEU A 160 -1.31 -8.15 13.67
C LEU A 160 -0.91 -7.35 14.92
N TYR A 161 0.19 -6.59 14.82
CA TYR A 161 0.73 -5.79 15.92
C TYR A 161 1.46 -4.54 15.41
N ALA A 162 1.59 -3.56 16.29
CA ALA A 162 2.43 -2.39 16.03
C ALA A 162 3.90 -2.72 16.30
N ASP A 163 4.80 -2.17 15.48
CA ASP A 163 6.23 -2.28 15.75
C ASP A 163 6.61 -1.52 17.01
N LEU A 164 7.55 -2.10 17.78
CA LEU A 164 8.08 -1.51 18.99
C LEU A 164 9.47 -0.95 18.68
N PRO A 165 9.71 0.36 18.93
CA PRO A 165 11.07 0.84 19.09
C PRO A 165 11.76 0.10 20.24
N ALA A 166 13.07 0.05 20.22
CA ALA A 166 13.86 -0.61 21.28
C ALA A 166 13.57 -0.07 22.69
N ASN A 167 12.97 1.12 22.79
CA ASN A 167 12.56 1.74 24.03
C ASN A 167 11.02 1.76 24.14
N ILE A 168 10.47 1.00 25.08
CA ILE A 168 9.03 0.81 25.31
C ILE A 168 8.27 2.14 25.50
N ASN A 169 8.94 3.19 25.99
CA ASN A 169 8.36 4.52 26.26
C ASN A 169 8.38 5.45 25.04
N SER A 170 8.96 5.05 23.91
CA SER A 170 8.96 5.86 22.70
C SER A 170 7.68 5.65 21.88
N SER A 171 7.25 6.68 21.16
CA SER A 171 6.17 6.55 20.19
C SER A 171 6.54 5.52 19.11
N PRO A 172 5.57 4.77 18.57
CA PRO A 172 5.81 3.82 17.47
C PRO A 172 6.57 4.50 16.32
N ASP A 173 7.50 3.79 15.71
CA ASP A 173 8.16 4.30 14.52
C ASP A 173 7.16 4.33 13.36
N ARG A 174 6.56 5.49 13.12
CA ARG A 174 5.55 5.70 12.08
C ARG A 174 6.07 5.51 10.66
N ARG A 175 7.35 5.23 10.46
CA ARG A 175 7.89 4.91 9.13
C ARG A 175 7.34 3.59 8.59
N PHE A 176 6.92 2.68 9.44
CA PHE A 176 6.38 1.39 9.04
C PHE A 176 4.87 1.41 8.91
N PHE A 177 4.19 2.02 9.89
CA PHE A 177 2.76 2.31 9.80
C PHE A 177 2.57 3.82 9.67
N ALA A 178 2.80 4.29 8.45
CA ALA A 178 2.87 5.71 8.14
C ALA A 178 1.54 6.26 7.62
N ARG A 179 0.42 5.64 7.98
CA ARG A 179 -0.96 6.02 7.68
C ARG A 179 -1.45 5.75 6.26
N SER A 180 -0.66 5.13 5.37
CA SER A 180 -1.19 4.78 4.03
C SER A 180 -2.21 3.65 4.09
N GLY A 181 -2.16 2.78 5.09
CA GLY A 181 -3.20 1.77 5.37
C GLY A 181 -4.52 2.38 5.81
N GLU A 182 -4.48 3.55 6.48
CA GLU A 182 -5.68 4.33 6.81
C GLU A 182 -6.41 4.81 5.55
N LEU A 183 -5.67 5.27 4.52
CA LEU A 183 -6.27 5.66 3.25
C LEU A 183 -6.94 4.47 2.56
N LEU A 184 -6.26 3.33 2.52
CA LEU A 184 -6.83 2.10 1.96
C LEU A 184 -8.13 1.71 2.69
N TYR A 185 -8.15 1.82 4.02
CA TYR A 185 -9.35 1.58 4.82
C TYR A 185 -10.49 2.53 4.45
N LEU A 186 -10.21 3.84 4.39
CA LEU A 186 -11.20 4.85 4.03
C LEU A 186 -11.71 4.69 2.58
N MET A 187 -10.85 4.33 1.63
CA MET A 187 -11.27 4.06 0.25
C MET A 187 -12.26 2.89 0.19
N LEU A 188 -11.99 1.79 0.89
CA LEU A 188 -12.90 0.65 0.95
C LEU A 188 -14.17 0.97 1.72
N ASN A 189 -14.08 1.71 2.82
CA ASN A 189 -15.24 2.16 3.61
C ASN A 189 -16.20 3.01 2.78
N ARG A 190 -15.67 3.92 1.94
CA ARG A 190 -16.44 4.85 1.09
C ARG A 190 -16.83 4.28 -0.28
N SER A 191 -16.57 3.00 -0.51
CA SER A 191 -16.84 2.35 -1.81
C SER A 191 -18.31 2.04 -2.07
N GLY A 192 -19.17 2.16 -1.07
CA GLY A 192 -20.57 1.70 -1.10
C GLY A 192 -20.75 0.19 -0.87
N LYS A 193 -19.64 -0.58 -0.75
CA LYS A 193 -19.64 -2.05 -0.52
C LYS A 193 -19.05 -2.46 0.84
N GLY A 194 -18.89 -1.51 1.76
CA GLY A 194 -18.18 -1.73 3.02
C GLY A 194 -18.70 -2.91 3.82
N GLN A 195 -20.02 -3.07 3.97
CA GLN A 195 -20.62 -4.17 4.73
C GLN A 195 -20.30 -5.55 4.12
N GLU A 196 -20.52 -5.72 2.81
CA GLU A 196 -20.20 -6.97 2.11
C GLU A 196 -18.73 -7.34 2.24
N LEU A 197 -17.86 -6.35 2.06
CA LEU A 197 -16.41 -6.54 2.21
C LEU A 197 -16.02 -6.90 3.63
N ALA A 198 -16.61 -6.25 4.64
CA ALA A 198 -16.32 -6.56 6.03
C ALA A 198 -16.63 -8.02 6.37
N ASP A 199 -17.81 -8.51 5.96
CA ASP A 199 -18.21 -9.90 6.19
C ASP A 199 -17.25 -10.90 5.50
N ASN A 200 -16.85 -10.61 4.27
CA ASN A 200 -15.91 -11.46 3.52
C ASN A 200 -14.49 -11.43 4.09
N ILE A 201 -13.99 -10.26 4.49
CA ILE A 201 -12.67 -10.12 5.13
C ILE A 201 -12.64 -10.88 6.45
N SER A 202 -13.66 -10.69 7.31
CA SER A 202 -13.78 -11.42 8.57
C SER A 202 -13.77 -12.93 8.37
N LYS A 203 -14.57 -13.42 7.42
CA LYS A 203 -14.70 -14.85 7.13
C LYS A 203 -13.42 -15.47 6.53
N LYS A 204 -12.66 -14.73 5.72
CA LYS A 204 -11.51 -15.26 4.97
C LYS A 204 -10.16 -14.95 5.63
N LEU A 205 -9.98 -13.73 6.17
CA LEU A 205 -8.68 -13.23 6.60
C LEU A 205 -8.56 -13.09 8.13
N MET A 206 -9.68 -12.91 8.86
CA MET A 206 -9.67 -12.69 10.32
C MET A 206 -10.07 -13.94 11.11
N ARG A 207 -9.71 -15.11 10.62
CA ARG A 207 -10.03 -16.37 11.26
C ARG A 207 -9.13 -16.64 12.46
N HIS A 208 -9.76 -16.81 13.64
CA HIS A 208 -9.06 -17.21 14.87
C HIS A 208 -8.66 -18.69 14.87
N ASP A 209 -9.40 -19.55 14.17
CA ASP A 209 -9.19 -20.99 14.09
C ASP A 209 -8.14 -21.42 13.04
N GLU A 210 -7.55 -20.47 12.31
CA GLU A 210 -6.46 -20.74 11.39
C GLU A 210 -5.23 -21.31 12.15
N THR A 211 -4.59 -22.31 11.58
CA THR A 211 -3.54 -23.10 12.26
C THR A 211 -2.38 -22.24 12.74
N TRP A 212 -1.82 -21.40 11.86
CA TRP A 212 -0.68 -20.57 12.22
C TRP A 212 -1.03 -19.42 13.17
N ASN A 213 -2.27 -18.91 13.08
CA ASN A 213 -2.79 -17.95 14.04
C ASN A 213 -2.85 -18.52 15.47
N ARG A 214 -3.30 -19.79 15.60
CA ARG A 214 -3.29 -20.53 16.88
C ARG A 214 -1.87 -20.82 17.37
N VAL A 215 -0.93 -21.10 16.48
CA VAL A 215 0.48 -21.30 16.83
C VAL A 215 1.05 -19.99 17.40
N VAL A 216 0.75 -18.82 16.80
CA VAL A 216 1.16 -17.52 17.35
C VAL A 216 0.59 -17.30 18.74
N GLU A 217 -0.67 -17.63 18.97
CA GLU A 217 -1.29 -17.57 20.30
C GLU A 217 -0.55 -18.44 21.31
N SER A 218 -0.13 -19.64 20.91
CA SER A 218 0.63 -20.55 21.77
C SER A 218 2.06 -20.05 22.12
N LEU A 219 2.59 -19.08 21.39
CA LEU A 219 3.86 -18.42 21.71
C LEU A 219 3.72 -17.31 22.76
N LEU A 220 2.49 -16.87 23.06
CA LEU A 220 2.24 -15.84 24.08
C LEU A 220 2.06 -16.47 25.47
N PRO A 221 2.43 -15.78 26.56
CA PRO A 221 2.19 -16.24 27.93
C PRO A 221 0.71 -16.45 28.23
N ASP A 222 0.40 -17.34 29.18
CA ASP A 222 -0.96 -17.54 29.66
C ASP A 222 -1.50 -16.24 30.26
N GLY A 223 -2.73 -15.88 29.87
CA GLY A 223 -3.37 -14.66 30.32
C GLY A 223 -2.74 -13.37 29.78
N TYR A 224 -1.91 -13.45 28.73
CA TYR A 224 -1.39 -12.25 28.07
C TYR A 224 -2.55 -11.40 27.55
N LYS A 225 -2.75 -10.24 28.17
CA LYS A 225 -3.81 -9.33 27.76
C LYS A 225 -3.30 -8.45 26.62
N LEU A 226 -3.79 -8.70 25.42
CA LEU A 226 -3.54 -7.85 24.24
C LEU A 226 -3.93 -6.39 24.51
N ASP A 227 -4.94 -6.17 25.33
CA ASP A 227 -5.53 -4.86 25.61
C ASP A 227 -4.73 -3.97 26.55
N SER A 228 -3.75 -4.52 27.28
CA SER A 228 -2.96 -3.76 28.25
C SER A 228 -1.87 -2.89 27.64
N ASN A 229 -1.58 -3.07 26.36
CA ASN A 229 -0.45 -2.40 25.69
C ASN A 229 -0.81 -2.03 24.24
N LEU A 230 -1.76 -1.09 24.09
CA LEU A 230 -2.28 -0.67 22.80
C LEU A 230 -1.63 0.64 22.32
N VAL A 231 -1.39 0.73 21.03
CA VAL A 231 -1.09 1.98 20.32
C VAL A 231 -2.40 2.51 19.78
N SER A 232 -2.81 3.70 20.22
CA SER A 232 -3.96 4.39 19.67
C SER A 232 -3.58 5.33 18.54
N SER A 233 -4.41 5.44 17.53
CA SER A 233 -4.28 6.41 16.44
C SER A 233 -5.66 6.88 15.97
N THR A 234 -5.74 8.14 15.55
CA THR A 234 -6.94 8.68 14.89
C THR A 234 -6.84 8.42 13.40
N ILE A 235 -7.93 8.00 12.76
CA ILE A 235 -7.97 7.74 11.31
C ILE A 235 -7.52 8.96 10.50
N GLY A 236 -6.86 8.71 9.39
CA GLY A 236 -6.37 9.71 8.48
C GLY A 236 -7.44 10.49 7.74
N TYR A 237 -6.99 11.38 6.89
CA TYR A 237 -7.83 12.24 6.05
C TYR A 237 -7.84 11.71 4.61
N LEU A 238 -9.00 11.67 3.98
CA LEU A 238 -9.17 11.39 2.56
C LEU A 238 -10.05 12.50 1.94
N PRO A 239 -9.55 13.28 0.95
CA PRO A 239 -10.17 14.54 0.52
C PRO A 239 -11.59 14.46 -0.03
N PHE A 240 -12.03 13.29 -0.50
CA PHE A 240 -13.32 13.14 -1.19
C PHE A 240 -14.17 12.07 -0.54
N ALA A 241 -15.48 12.36 -0.43
CA ALA A 241 -16.46 11.41 0.10
C ALA A 241 -16.65 10.22 -0.84
N GLU A 242 -16.74 10.48 -2.13
CA GLU A 242 -17.01 9.49 -3.16
C GLU A 242 -16.09 9.66 -4.36
N ARG A 243 -15.60 8.53 -4.88
CA ARG A 243 -14.84 8.48 -6.13
C ARG A 243 -15.02 7.13 -6.82
N PRO A 244 -15.01 7.10 -8.17
CA PRO A 244 -15.08 5.84 -8.92
C PRO A 244 -13.97 4.85 -8.55
N GLU A 245 -12.77 5.36 -8.21
CA GLU A 245 -11.61 4.56 -7.82
C GLU A 245 -11.88 3.71 -6.58
N TYR A 246 -12.71 4.18 -5.65
CA TYR A 246 -13.05 3.44 -4.43
C TYR A 246 -13.93 2.22 -4.75
N SER A 247 -14.90 2.39 -5.64
CA SER A 247 -15.76 1.29 -6.08
C SER A 247 -14.98 0.26 -6.90
N LEU A 248 -14.08 0.69 -7.80
CA LEU A 248 -13.22 -0.22 -8.57
C LEU A 248 -12.28 -1.04 -7.67
N LEU A 249 -11.71 -0.42 -6.62
CA LEU A 249 -10.93 -1.12 -5.60
C LEU A 249 -11.78 -2.17 -4.87
N ALA A 250 -12.95 -1.79 -4.41
CA ALA A 250 -13.88 -2.67 -3.71
C ALA A 250 -14.34 -3.85 -4.58
N ASP A 251 -14.63 -3.62 -5.85
CA ASP A 251 -14.94 -4.66 -6.82
C ASP A 251 -13.81 -5.66 -6.99
N SER A 252 -12.58 -5.17 -7.05
CA SER A 252 -11.41 -6.04 -7.14
C SER A 252 -11.24 -6.89 -5.88
N TRP A 253 -11.47 -6.32 -4.70
CA TRP A 253 -11.46 -7.04 -3.43
C TRP A 253 -12.55 -8.11 -3.35
N SER A 254 -13.80 -7.77 -3.69
CA SER A 254 -14.93 -8.71 -3.68
C SER A 254 -14.64 -9.91 -4.58
N ARG A 255 -14.07 -9.69 -5.79
CA ARG A 255 -13.72 -10.77 -6.72
C ARG A 255 -12.67 -11.71 -6.14
N ILE A 256 -11.58 -11.18 -5.59
CA ILE A 256 -10.51 -12.00 -4.99
C ILE A 256 -11.03 -12.75 -3.76
N LEU A 257 -11.77 -12.09 -2.87
CA LEU A 257 -12.30 -12.71 -1.65
C LEU A 257 -13.32 -13.83 -1.92
N ASN A 258 -14.00 -13.77 -3.06
CA ASN A 258 -14.98 -14.80 -3.46
C ASN A 258 -14.35 -16.05 -4.13
N LEU A 259 -13.04 -16.05 -4.38
CA LEU A 259 -12.34 -17.20 -4.93
C LEU A 259 -12.31 -18.38 -3.93
N ASP A 260 -12.27 -19.60 -4.47
CA ASP A 260 -12.13 -20.83 -3.68
C ASP A 260 -10.67 -21.08 -3.30
N LEU A 261 -10.16 -20.21 -2.47
CA LEU A 261 -8.80 -20.23 -1.96
C LEU A 261 -8.78 -20.02 -0.44
N PRO A 262 -7.81 -20.62 0.26
CA PRO A 262 -7.58 -20.29 1.67
C PRO A 262 -7.12 -18.83 1.84
N GLY A 263 -7.39 -18.28 3.01
CA GLY A 263 -7.16 -16.84 3.28
C GLY A 263 -5.73 -16.39 3.01
N GLU A 264 -4.74 -17.18 3.40
CA GLU A 264 -3.32 -16.86 3.21
C GLU A 264 -2.92 -16.76 1.73
N ALA A 265 -3.58 -17.50 0.84
CA ALA A 265 -3.34 -17.41 -0.61
C ALA A 265 -3.93 -16.15 -1.26
N LEU A 266 -4.88 -15.50 -0.59
CA LEU A 266 -5.52 -14.25 -1.05
C LEU A 266 -4.73 -12.99 -0.69
N LEU A 267 -3.82 -13.07 0.29
CA LEU A 267 -3.14 -11.89 0.84
C LEU A 267 -2.22 -11.21 -0.18
N ASP A 268 -1.37 -11.96 -0.90
CA ASP A 268 -0.47 -11.37 -1.92
C ASP A 268 -1.24 -10.73 -3.09
N PRO A 269 -2.25 -11.39 -3.70
CA PRO A 269 -3.10 -10.74 -4.70
C PRO A 269 -3.80 -9.47 -4.19
N LEU A 270 -4.38 -9.49 -2.98
CA LEU A 270 -5.04 -8.33 -2.38
C LEU A 270 -4.06 -7.18 -2.15
N MET A 271 -2.87 -7.45 -1.61
CA MET A 271 -1.82 -6.46 -1.40
C MET A 271 -1.41 -5.78 -2.72
N ARG A 272 -1.14 -6.58 -3.79
CA ARG A 272 -0.70 -6.06 -5.10
C ARG A 272 -1.77 -5.20 -5.75
N VAL A 273 -3.00 -5.70 -5.76
CA VAL A 273 -4.13 -5.00 -6.38
C VAL A 273 -4.48 -3.73 -5.61
N SER A 274 -4.48 -3.75 -4.28
CA SER A 274 -4.68 -2.55 -3.47
C SER A 274 -3.66 -1.47 -3.78
N SER A 275 -2.39 -1.84 -3.83
CA SER A 275 -1.32 -0.88 -4.13
C SER A 275 -1.37 -0.36 -5.56
N LEU A 276 -1.80 -1.18 -6.54
CA LEU A 276 -2.03 -0.74 -7.91
C LEU A 276 -3.16 0.30 -7.98
N HIS A 277 -4.29 0.07 -7.29
CA HIS A 277 -5.38 1.05 -7.19
C HIS A 277 -4.94 2.34 -6.47
N MET A 278 -4.11 2.25 -5.44
CA MET A 278 -3.57 3.43 -4.76
C MET A 278 -2.62 4.23 -5.69
N LEU A 279 -1.80 3.56 -6.51
CA LEU A 279 -0.99 4.25 -7.53
C LEU A 279 -1.86 4.93 -8.59
N LEU A 280 -2.93 4.29 -9.04
CA LEU A 280 -3.92 4.91 -9.96
C LEU A 280 -4.59 6.13 -9.33
N TYR A 281 -5.03 6.02 -8.06
CA TYR A 281 -5.58 7.14 -7.32
C TYR A 281 -4.58 8.31 -7.25
N MET A 282 -3.31 8.02 -6.93
CA MET A 282 -2.28 9.06 -6.86
C MET A 282 -2.08 9.77 -8.19
N LEU A 283 -2.01 9.03 -9.30
CA LEU A 283 -1.85 9.59 -10.64
C LEU A 283 -3.08 10.41 -11.07
N LYS A 284 -4.29 9.89 -10.82
CA LYS A 284 -5.52 10.59 -11.17
C LYS A 284 -5.67 11.90 -10.42
N ARG A 285 -5.40 11.90 -9.11
CA ARG A 285 -5.35 13.12 -8.32
C ARG A 285 -4.30 14.11 -8.84
N ALA A 286 -3.14 13.61 -9.25
CA ALA A 286 -2.09 14.46 -9.78
C ALA A 286 -2.47 15.09 -11.14
N HIS A 287 -3.13 14.36 -12.04
CA HIS A 287 -3.67 14.92 -13.30
C HIS A 287 -4.73 15.99 -13.03
N GLU A 288 -5.64 15.75 -12.09
CA GLU A 288 -6.67 16.73 -11.69
C GLU A 288 -6.04 18.04 -11.18
N GLU A 289 -5.01 17.95 -10.34
CA GLU A 289 -4.31 19.15 -9.81
C GLU A 289 -3.51 19.90 -10.90
N VAL A 290 -2.93 19.16 -11.85
CA VAL A 290 -2.24 19.77 -13.00
C VAL A 290 -3.23 20.41 -13.98
N GLY A 291 -4.48 19.93 -14.01
CA GLY A 291 -5.54 20.44 -14.89
C GLY A 291 -5.37 20.03 -16.37
N ASP A 292 -4.63 18.94 -16.63
CA ASP A 292 -4.38 18.49 -18.01
C ASP A 292 -5.47 17.56 -18.57
N ASN A 293 -6.51 17.23 -17.78
CA ASN A 293 -7.62 16.34 -18.14
C ASN A 293 -7.20 14.99 -18.73
N CYS A 294 -5.98 14.54 -18.44
CA CYS A 294 -5.48 13.27 -18.88
C CYS A 294 -5.92 12.15 -17.93
N GLU A 295 -6.25 10.98 -18.48
CA GLU A 295 -6.43 9.78 -17.69
C GLU A 295 -5.08 9.08 -17.47
N PRO A 296 -4.85 8.50 -16.25
CA PRO A 296 -3.66 7.71 -15.99
C PRO A 296 -3.55 6.55 -16.98
N LYS A 297 -2.32 6.19 -17.34
CA LYS A 297 -2.03 5.01 -18.17
C LYS A 297 -0.70 4.40 -17.81
N PHE A 298 -0.64 3.08 -17.89
CA PHE A 298 0.56 2.29 -17.76
C PHE A 298 0.82 1.52 -19.04
N VAL A 299 1.75 1.97 -19.86
CA VAL A 299 2.15 1.29 -21.10
C VAL A 299 3.06 0.13 -20.74
N LEU A 300 2.54 -1.10 -20.84
CA LEU A 300 3.27 -2.30 -20.42
C LEU A 300 4.11 -2.87 -21.55
N GLU A 301 5.37 -3.12 -21.27
CA GLU A 301 6.24 -3.96 -22.10
C GLU A 301 6.24 -5.39 -21.53
N ILE A 302 5.77 -6.34 -22.32
CA ILE A 302 5.86 -7.75 -21.96
C ILE A 302 7.24 -8.25 -22.37
N ALA A 303 8.01 -8.70 -21.38
CA ALA A 303 9.44 -8.99 -21.46
C ALA A 303 9.93 -9.52 -22.82
N SER A 304 10.75 -8.73 -23.48
CA SER A 304 11.38 -9.05 -24.77
C SER A 304 12.89 -9.29 -24.57
N PRO A 305 13.49 -10.22 -25.31
CA PRO A 305 14.94 -10.42 -25.28
C PRO A 305 15.71 -9.24 -25.89
N ARG A 306 15.05 -8.37 -26.63
CA ARG A 306 15.67 -7.21 -27.29
C ARG A 306 14.93 -5.93 -26.92
N ARG A 307 15.64 -4.78 -26.99
CA ARG A 307 14.99 -3.47 -26.89
C ARG A 307 14.02 -3.30 -28.06
N THR A 308 12.80 -2.87 -27.76
CA THR A 308 11.71 -2.71 -28.70
C THR A 308 11.12 -1.32 -28.57
N THR A 309 10.31 -0.92 -29.54
CA THR A 309 9.48 0.30 -29.44
C THR A 309 8.65 0.30 -28.16
N MET A 310 8.08 -0.85 -27.77
CA MET A 310 7.34 -1.00 -26.53
C MET A 310 8.18 -0.69 -25.28
N PHE A 311 9.45 -1.09 -25.26
CA PHE A 311 10.36 -0.78 -24.17
C PHE A 311 10.56 0.73 -24.01
N GLU A 312 10.83 1.46 -25.12
CA GLU A 312 11.05 2.91 -25.05
C GLU A 312 9.76 3.66 -24.66
N LEU A 313 8.60 3.28 -25.24
CA LEU A 313 7.29 3.86 -24.87
C LEU A 313 6.96 3.62 -23.37
N SER A 314 7.19 2.41 -22.88
CA SER A 314 6.97 2.06 -21.48
C SER A 314 7.87 2.85 -20.55
N LYS A 315 9.14 3.00 -20.90
CA LYS A 315 10.13 3.75 -20.13
C LYS A 315 9.80 5.25 -20.07
N GLU A 316 9.41 5.83 -21.22
CA GLU A 316 8.96 7.22 -21.30
C GLU A 316 7.71 7.46 -20.44
N ASN A 317 6.72 6.60 -20.59
CA ASN A 317 5.49 6.66 -19.79
C ASN A 317 5.77 6.50 -18.28
N PHE A 318 6.68 5.59 -17.89
CA PHE A 318 7.10 5.46 -16.50
C PHE A 318 7.73 6.77 -15.98
N GLY A 319 8.60 7.37 -16.77
CA GLY A 319 9.24 8.66 -16.44
C GLY A 319 8.23 9.78 -16.25
N ALA A 320 7.26 9.89 -17.18
CA ALA A 320 6.17 10.87 -17.11
C ALA A 320 5.32 10.69 -15.84
N ASN A 321 4.84 9.47 -15.56
CA ASN A 321 4.05 9.16 -14.38
C ASN A 321 4.82 9.44 -13.06
N ARG A 322 6.10 9.10 -13.02
CA ARG A 322 6.95 9.37 -11.85
C ARG A 322 7.07 10.86 -11.54
N MET A 323 7.15 11.71 -12.57
CA MET A 323 7.29 13.16 -12.40
C MET A 323 5.96 13.87 -12.16
N LEU A 324 4.84 13.21 -12.42
CA LEU A 324 3.51 13.81 -12.36
C LEU A 324 3.16 14.33 -10.96
N SER A 325 3.52 13.60 -9.90
CA SER A 325 3.26 14.03 -8.53
C SER A 325 3.98 15.34 -8.18
N THR A 326 5.21 15.54 -8.66
CA THR A 326 5.94 16.80 -8.49
C THR A 326 5.27 17.94 -9.26
N ARG A 327 4.76 17.67 -10.46
CA ARG A 327 3.99 18.67 -11.24
C ARG A 327 2.71 19.06 -10.51
N ALA A 328 2.03 18.10 -9.88
CA ALA A 328 0.83 18.36 -9.09
C ALA A 328 1.10 19.26 -7.88
N VAL A 329 2.20 19.02 -7.14
CA VAL A 329 2.61 19.90 -6.03
C VAL A 329 2.85 21.32 -6.52
N ARG A 330 3.53 21.50 -7.65
CA ARG A 330 3.75 22.81 -8.26
C ARG A 330 2.45 23.50 -8.63
N ALA A 331 1.57 22.79 -9.35
CA ALA A 331 0.29 23.30 -9.80
C ALA A 331 -0.61 23.71 -8.61
N TYR A 332 -0.66 22.87 -7.56
CA TYR A 332 -1.41 23.17 -6.35
C TYR A 332 -0.95 24.46 -5.67
N ILE A 333 0.35 24.68 -5.56
CA ILE A 333 0.89 25.92 -4.98
C ILE A 333 0.66 27.11 -5.94
N ASP A 334 0.91 26.93 -7.25
CA ASP A 334 0.71 27.99 -8.25
C ASP A 334 -0.77 28.44 -8.33
N SER A 335 -1.73 27.57 -7.96
CA SER A 335 -3.14 27.96 -7.86
C SER A 335 -3.42 29.11 -6.90
N ALA A 336 -2.56 29.32 -5.91
CA ALA A 336 -2.68 30.42 -4.97
C ALA A 336 -2.56 31.80 -5.63
N LYS A 337 -1.83 31.90 -6.75
CA LYS A 337 -1.70 33.18 -7.50
C LYS A 337 -2.99 33.61 -8.20
N GLY A 338 -3.92 32.67 -8.43
CA GLY A 338 -5.24 32.96 -8.97
C GLY A 338 -6.29 33.34 -7.91
N ASP A 339 -5.94 33.30 -6.63
CA ASP A 339 -6.83 33.66 -5.53
C ASP A 339 -6.93 35.17 -5.38
N GLU A 340 -8.14 35.71 -5.14
CA GLU A 340 -8.36 37.12 -4.90
C GLU A 340 -7.57 37.65 -3.69
N ARG A 341 -7.49 36.84 -2.63
CA ARG A 341 -6.72 37.17 -1.42
C ARG A 341 -5.21 37.33 -1.69
N TRP A 342 -4.64 36.60 -2.67
CA TRP A 342 -3.25 36.87 -3.11
C TRP A 342 -3.12 38.24 -3.75
N SER A 343 -4.06 38.63 -4.62
CA SER A 343 -4.09 39.94 -5.27
C SER A 343 -4.28 41.07 -4.27
N GLU A 344 -5.07 40.87 -3.23
CA GLU A 344 -5.24 41.78 -2.12
C GLU A 344 -3.96 41.93 -1.28
N ALA A 345 -3.29 40.82 -0.97
CA ALA A 345 -2.04 40.82 -0.25
C ALA A 345 -0.94 41.61 -0.96
N LEU A 346 -0.89 41.52 -2.31
CA LEU A 346 0.06 42.31 -3.10
C LEU A 346 -0.19 43.84 -3.07
N LYS A 347 -1.44 44.25 -2.79
CA LYS A 347 -1.86 45.67 -2.70
C LYS A 347 -1.85 46.22 -1.26
N ALA A 348 -1.59 45.34 -0.28
CA ALA A 348 -1.60 45.74 1.12
C ALA A 348 -0.50 46.77 1.45
N ARG A 349 -0.63 47.46 2.58
CA ARG A 349 0.38 48.43 3.06
C ARG A 349 1.75 47.80 3.30
N SER A 350 1.76 46.49 3.73
CA SER A 350 2.96 45.68 3.92
C SER A 350 2.80 44.39 3.07
N PRO A 351 3.07 44.45 1.74
CA PRO A 351 2.78 43.32 0.84
C PRO A 351 3.48 42.00 1.24
N SER A 352 4.71 42.07 1.72
CA SER A 352 5.49 40.90 2.14
C SER A 352 4.91 40.21 3.37
N GLU A 353 4.40 40.93 4.34
CA GLU A 353 3.75 40.41 5.54
C GLU A 353 2.39 39.78 5.17
N ALA A 354 1.57 40.52 4.41
CA ALA A 354 0.27 40.03 3.97
C ALA A 354 0.39 38.78 3.08
N ALA A 355 1.36 38.74 2.17
CA ALA A 355 1.63 37.53 1.35
C ALA A 355 2.06 36.36 2.22
N ARG A 356 2.91 36.57 3.22
CA ARG A 356 3.32 35.50 4.15
C ARG A 356 2.13 34.97 4.95
N GLU A 357 1.33 35.85 5.53
CA GLU A 357 0.15 35.49 6.30
C GLU A 357 -0.83 34.67 5.46
N TYR A 358 -1.14 35.12 4.24
CA TYR A 358 -1.99 34.40 3.31
C TYR A 358 -1.44 32.99 2.99
N LEU A 359 -0.14 32.85 2.64
CA LEU A 359 0.46 31.57 2.29
C LEU A 359 0.55 30.64 3.51
N THR A 360 0.80 31.19 4.71
CA THR A 360 0.80 30.43 5.96
C THR A 360 -0.58 29.85 6.25
N GLU A 361 -1.63 30.67 6.15
CA GLU A 361 -3.00 30.22 6.36
C GLU A 361 -3.46 29.21 5.32
N ARG A 362 -3.24 29.50 4.03
CA ARG A 362 -3.69 28.65 2.93
C ARG A 362 -3.04 27.27 2.92
N PHE A 363 -1.74 27.18 3.22
CA PHE A 363 -0.96 25.96 3.12
C PHE A 363 -0.54 25.38 4.48
N GLU A 364 -1.00 25.95 5.60
CA GLU A 364 -0.56 25.60 6.95
C GLU A 364 0.98 25.60 7.08
N TRP A 365 1.62 26.57 6.45
CA TRP A 365 3.08 26.66 6.37
C TRP A 365 3.68 27.26 7.63
N ASN A 366 4.19 26.42 8.53
CA ASN A 366 4.90 26.87 9.72
C ASN A 366 6.33 27.29 9.37
N SER A 367 6.59 28.57 9.36
CA SER A 367 7.85 29.21 8.97
C SER A 367 8.96 29.11 10.03
N THR A 368 8.98 28.08 10.87
CA THR A 368 10.02 27.89 11.90
C THR A 368 11.41 27.65 11.31
N ASP A 369 11.52 27.24 10.05
CA ASP A 369 12.79 27.02 9.35
C ASP A 369 13.18 28.26 8.51
N GLY A 370 13.48 29.37 9.18
CA GLY A 370 13.96 30.59 8.53
C GLY A 370 12.87 31.30 7.72
N ALA A 371 12.09 32.17 8.36
CA ALA A 371 11.11 33.00 7.67
C ALA A 371 11.77 33.72 6.49
N PRO A 372 11.38 33.46 5.22
CA PRO A 372 11.98 34.15 4.11
C PRO A 372 11.70 35.64 4.25
N SER A 373 12.75 36.45 4.26
CA SER A 373 12.67 37.86 4.11
C SER A 373 12.80 38.19 2.64
N GLY A 374 11.92 39.01 2.11
CA GLY A 374 11.95 39.37 0.71
C GLY A 374 10.61 39.92 0.22
N ASP A 375 10.54 40.21 -1.07
CA ASP A 375 9.28 40.56 -1.70
C ASP A 375 8.31 39.34 -1.78
N PRO A 376 7.01 39.57 -2.04
CA PRO A 376 6.01 38.51 -2.08
C PRO A 376 6.34 37.36 -3.03
N GLU A 377 6.97 37.62 -4.19
CA GLU A 377 7.36 36.59 -5.13
C GLU A 377 8.49 35.70 -4.59
N THR A 378 9.48 36.30 -3.91
CA THR A 378 10.57 35.55 -3.25
C THR A 378 10.01 34.67 -2.15
N ILE A 379 9.04 35.13 -1.36
CA ILE A 379 8.36 34.33 -0.32
C ILE A 379 7.63 33.14 -0.98
N PHE A 380 6.90 33.40 -2.06
CA PHE A 380 6.17 32.38 -2.82
C PHE A 380 7.10 31.30 -3.39
N GLN A 381 8.21 31.69 -4.03
CA GLN A 381 9.19 30.76 -4.59
C GLN A 381 9.90 29.94 -3.51
N THR A 382 10.11 30.51 -2.34
CA THR A 382 10.67 29.81 -1.18
C THR A 382 9.73 28.72 -0.70
N LEU A 383 8.43 29.02 -0.54
CA LEU A 383 7.41 28.00 -0.22
C LEU A 383 7.39 26.89 -1.25
N LYS A 384 7.36 27.24 -2.55
CA LYS A 384 7.32 26.26 -3.65
C LYS A 384 8.53 25.34 -3.62
N THR A 385 9.73 25.89 -3.47
CA THR A 385 10.97 25.12 -3.38
C THR A 385 10.97 24.20 -2.15
N TYR A 386 10.52 24.70 -1.01
CA TYR A 386 10.41 23.91 0.22
C TYR A 386 9.41 22.76 0.06
N ALA A 387 8.25 23.02 -0.55
CA ALA A 387 7.24 21.99 -0.82
C ALA A 387 7.77 20.89 -1.73
N GLU A 388 8.43 21.24 -2.84
CA GLU A 388 9.05 20.28 -3.74
C GLU A 388 10.13 19.45 -3.04
N LYS A 389 10.98 20.06 -2.24
CA LYS A 389 12.01 19.37 -1.47
C LYS A 389 11.41 18.37 -0.49
N ARG A 390 10.36 18.78 0.23
CA ARG A 390 9.64 17.90 1.17
C ARG A 390 8.95 16.74 0.45
N HIS A 391 8.28 17.01 -0.68
CA HIS A 391 7.66 16.01 -1.54
C HIS A 391 8.69 14.97 -2.01
N GLN A 392 9.85 15.40 -2.51
CA GLN A 392 10.90 14.51 -3.01
C GLN A 392 11.57 13.66 -1.94
N GLN A 393 11.43 13.98 -0.66
CA GLN A 393 11.96 13.15 0.42
C GLN A 393 11.28 11.78 0.48
N HIS A 394 9.96 11.74 0.27
CA HIS A 394 9.13 10.53 0.41
C HIS A 394 8.17 10.31 -0.77
N VAL A 395 7.17 11.16 -0.94
CA VAL A 395 6.07 10.96 -1.91
C VAL A 395 6.56 10.82 -3.34
N GLY A 396 7.51 11.64 -3.76
CA GLY A 396 8.12 11.59 -5.11
C GLY A 396 8.86 10.29 -5.42
N LYS A 397 9.10 9.43 -4.41
CA LYS A 397 9.73 8.11 -4.57
C LYS A 397 8.73 6.95 -4.57
N VAL A 398 7.51 7.18 -4.06
CA VAL A 398 6.49 6.13 -3.87
C VAL A 398 6.18 5.43 -5.17
N HIS A 399 5.98 6.18 -6.26
CA HIS A 399 5.66 5.58 -7.56
C HIS A 399 6.70 4.55 -8.02
N LEU A 400 7.98 4.90 -7.94
CA LEU A 400 9.09 3.99 -8.28
C LEU A 400 9.13 2.76 -7.38
N GLU A 401 9.07 2.99 -6.06
CA GLU A 401 9.28 1.92 -5.09
C GLU A 401 8.10 0.94 -5.08
N TRP A 402 6.87 1.45 -5.06
CA TRP A 402 5.69 0.60 -5.03
C TRP A 402 5.48 -0.15 -6.35
N ALA A 403 5.64 0.53 -7.50
CA ALA A 403 5.51 -0.14 -8.81
C ALA A 403 6.47 -1.33 -8.94
N LYS A 404 7.69 -1.22 -8.41
CA LYS A 404 8.64 -2.34 -8.39
C LYS A 404 8.23 -3.46 -7.43
N GLN A 405 7.76 -3.09 -6.24
CA GLN A 405 7.45 -4.08 -5.19
C GLN A 405 6.19 -4.89 -5.50
N ILE A 406 5.20 -4.29 -6.16
CA ILE A 406 4.02 -5.03 -6.63
C ILE A 406 4.26 -5.79 -7.93
N GLY A 407 5.45 -5.70 -8.51
CA GLY A 407 5.78 -6.37 -9.76
C GLY A 407 5.25 -5.69 -11.02
N LEU A 408 4.86 -4.39 -10.95
CA LEU A 408 4.40 -3.61 -12.11
C LEU A 408 5.56 -3.07 -12.95
N ALA A 409 6.71 -2.78 -12.32
CA ALA A 409 7.85 -2.17 -12.99
C ALA A 409 9.16 -2.89 -12.68
N VAL A 410 10.08 -2.84 -13.64
CA VAL A 410 11.43 -3.41 -13.58
C VAL A 410 12.46 -2.32 -13.73
N SER A 411 13.54 -2.38 -12.93
CA SER A 411 14.72 -1.51 -13.06
C SER A 411 15.95 -2.33 -13.42
N ARG A 412 16.68 -1.91 -14.44
CA ARG A 412 17.98 -2.51 -14.79
C ARG A 412 19.05 -1.44 -14.94
N ARG A 413 20.24 -1.73 -14.43
CA ARG A 413 21.40 -0.83 -14.54
C ARG A 413 21.69 -0.53 -16.02
N GLY A 414 21.82 0.76 -16.36
CA GLY A 414 22.06 1.23 -17.72
C GLY A 414 20.84 1.27 -18.65
N ALA A 415 19.72 0.62 -18.32
CA ALA A 415 18.49 0.67 -19.10
C ALA A 415 17.43 1.61 -18.50
N GLY A 416 17.45 1.81 -17.20
CA GLY A 416 16.45 2.61 -16.47
C GLY A 416 15.33 1.76 -15.88
N THR A 417 14.15 2.38 -15.72
CA THR A 417 12.94 1.74 -15.19
C THR A 417 11.81 1.86 -16.20
N TRP A 418 11.03 0.80 -16.34
CA TRP A 418 9.85 0.74 -17.22
C TRP A 418 8.80 -0.19 -16.63
N TYR A 419 7.57 -0.13 -17.15
CA TYR A 419 6.49 -1.03 -16.74
C TYR A 419 6.61 -2.38 -17.45
N SER A 420 6.84 -3.42 -16.68
CA SER A 420 6.87 -4.81 -17.15
C SER A 420 6.38 -5.71 -16.01
N PRO A 421 5.14 -6.25 -16.13
CA PRO A 421 4.51 -6.97 -15.02
C PRO A 421 5.24 -8.29 -14.74
N ASP A 422 5.36 -8.65 -13.46
CA ASP A 422 5.82 -9.98 -13.05
C ASP A 422 4.69 -11.02 -13.09
N ASP A 423 5.01 -12.30 -12.90
CA ASP A 423 4.05 -13.39 -12.95
C ASP A 423 3.04 -13.34 -11.79
N SER A 424 3.45 -12.83 -10.63
CA SER A 424 2.58 -12.71 -9.46
C SER A 424 1.53 -11.62 -9.66
N LEU A 425 1.92 -10.47 -10.25
CA LEU A 425 0.97 -9.43 -10.61
C LEU A 425 0.02 -9.91 -11.72
N LEU A 426 0.51 -10.60 -12.75
CA LEU A 426 -0.34 -11.16 -13.80
C LEU A 426 -1.39 -12.13 -13.22
N LYS A 427 -1.00 -13.02 -12.30
CA LYS A 427 -1.95 -13.91 -11.59
C LYS A 427 -3.00 -13.10 -10.81
N ALA A 428 -2.58 -12.09 -10.04
CA ALA A 428 -3.49 -11.22 -9.29
C ALA A 428 -4.48 -10.49 -10.21
N LEU A 429 -4.03 -10.01 -11.38
CA LEU A 429 -4.89 -9.37 -12.38
C LEU A 429 -5.90 -10.35 -12.98
N VAL A 430 -5.50 -11.60 -13.28
CA VAL A 430 -6.43 -12.65 -13.74
C VAL A 430 -7.50 -12.92 -12.68
N MET A 431 -7.11 -13.06 -11.40
CA MET A 431 -8.03 -13.25 -10.27
C MET A 431 -9.06 -12.11 -10.14
N CYS A 432 -8.67 -10.87 -10.48
CA CYS A 432 -9.54 -9.69 -10.40
C CYS A 432 -10.46 -9.51 -11.60
N VAL A 433 -10.04 -9.93 -12.79
CA VAL A 433 -10.66 -9.50 -14.05
C VAL A 433 -11.49 -10.61 -14.67
N VAL A 434 -11.05 -11.86 -14.53
CA VAL A 434 -11.74 -13.00 -15.15
C VAL A 434 -12.93 -13.43 -14.29
N ASP A 435 -14.12 -13.17 -14.83
CA ASP A 435 -15.39 -13.57 -14.24
C ASP A 435 -15.79 -14.97 -14.74
N GLU A 436 -16.59 -15.67 -13.95
CA GLU A 436 -17.19 -16.96 -14.34
C GLU A 436 -16.18 -18.00 -14.88
N GLY A 437 -14.96 -17.95 -14.36
CA GLY A 437 -13.89 -18.90 -14.62
C GLY A 437 -13.12 -18.70 -15.93
N ARG A 438 -13.67 -18.01 -16.94
CA ARG A 438 -12.96 -17.73 -18.19
C ARG A 438 -13.43 -16.45 -18.88
N GLU A 439 -12.53 -15.82 -19.60
CA GLU A 439 -12.78 -14.59 -20.37
C GLU A 439 -12.07 -14.67 -21.72
N GLU A 440 -12.70 -14.19 -22.77
CA GLU A 440 -12.07 -14.10 -24.09
C GLU A 440 -10.87 -13.11 -24.00
N TYR A 441 -9.75 -13.44 -24.69
CA TYR A 441 -8.48 -12.77 -24.50
C TYR A 441 -8.52 -11.27 -24.80
N HIS A 442 -9.19 -10.84 -25.88
CA HIS A 442 -9.30 -9.42 -26.21
C HIS A 442 -10.19 -8.68 -25.21
N ARG A 443 -11.25 -9.31 -24.72
CA ARG A 443 -12.06 -8.73 -23.63
C ARG A 443 -11.31 -8.65 -22.32
N PHE A 444 -10.46 -9.60 -22.02
CA PHE A 444 -9.56 -9.54 -20.88
C PHE A 444 -8.63 -8.32 -20.96
N LEU A 445 -8.01 -8.05 -22.13
CA LEU A 445 -7.18 -6.86 -22.34
C LEU A 445 -7.99 -5.56 -22.16
N ALA A 446 -9.18 -5.48 -22.74
CA ALA A 446 -10.07 -4.33 -22.58
C ALA A 446 -10.44 -4.08 -21.11
N LYS A 447 -10.77 -5.13 -20.35
CA LYS A 447 -11.04 -5.03 -18.90
C LYS A 447 -9.82 -4.61 -18.09
N LEU A 448 -8.60 -5.04 -18.46
CA LEU A 448 -7.36 -4.58 -17.83
C LEU A 448 -7.17 -3.07 -18.03
N TYR A 449 -7.47 -2.57 -19.22
CA TYR A 449 -7.43 -1.14 -19.49
C TYR A 449 -8.51 -0.37 -18.69
N GLU A 450 -9.74 -0.83 -18.74
CA GLU A 450 -10.87 -0.17 -18.07
C GLU A 450 -10.73 -0.09 -16.54
N ARG A 451 -10.18 -1.14 -15.94
CA ARG A 451 -10.04 -1.22 -14.47
C ARG A 451 -8.73 -0.64 -13.93
N PHE A 452 -7.64 -0.83 -14.67
CA PHE A 452 -6.30 -0.55 -14.19
C PHE A 452 -5.49 0.37 -15.11
N SER A 453 -6.10 0.87 -16.19
CA SER A 453 -5.43 1.73 -17.18
C SER A 453 -4.17 1.08 -17.79
N LEU A 454 -4.15 -0.26 -17.92
CA LEU A 454 -3.03 -1.01 -18.48
C LEU A 454 -3.12 -1.06 -20.00
N VAL A 455 -2.16 -0.49 -20.68
CA VAL A 455 -2.08 -0.42 -22.15
C VAL A 455 -1.12 -1.50 -22.65
N ILE A 456 -1.65 -2.50 -23.38
CA ILE A 456 -0.88 -3.66 -23.82
C ILE A 456 -0.97 -3.85 -25.33
N GLY A 457 -2.17 -3.76 -25.89
CA GLY A 457 -2.49 -3.98 -27.29
C GLY A 457 -2.83 -2.70 -28.06
N VAL A 458 -3.13 -2.84 -29.35
CA VAL A 458 -3.44 -1.74 -30.24
C VAL A 458 -4.72 -1.01 -29.82
N ASN A 459 -5.77 -1.76 -29.47
CA ASN A 459 -7.08 -1.18 -29.11
C ASN A 459 -7.00 -0.34 -27.82
N GLU A 460 -6.29 -0.82 -26.82
CA GLU A 460 -6.07 -0.10 -25.57
C GLU A 460 -5.19 1.15 -25.81
N ALA A 461 -4.18 1.04 -26.70
CA ALA A 461 -3.34 2.17 -27.08
C ALA A 461 -4.14 3.26 -27.82
N GLU A 462 -4.99 2.89 -28.77
CA GLU A 462 -5.86 3.82 -29.48
C GLU A 462 -6.77 4.58 -28.48
N ARG A 463 -7.40 3.87 -27.56
CA ARG A 463 -8.24 4.48 -26.50
C ARG A 463 -7.43 5.40 -25.58
N ALA A 464 -6.20 5.00 -25.22
CA ALA A 464 -5.35 5.74 -24.28
C ALA A 464 -4.70 6.99 -24.87
N PHE A 465 -4.44 7.00 -26.19
CA PHE A 465 -3.75 8.09 -26.89
C PHE A 465 -4.70 8.91 -27.79
N GLY A 466 -5.94 8.46 -27.98
CA GLY A 466 -6.93 9.11 -28.85
C GLY A 466 -6.62 8.96 -30.35
N SER A 467 -5.64 8.14 -30.70
CA SER A 467 -5.25 7.85 -32.10
C SER A 467 -4.59 6.48 -32.18
N LEU A 468 -4.63 5.87 -33.36
CA LEU A 468 -3.91 4.64 -33.63
C LEU A 468 -2.40 4.83 -33.39
N PRO A 469 -1.73 3.88 -32.70
CA PRO A 469 -0.30 3.96 -32.50
C PRO A 469 0.47 3.87 -33.80
N THR A 470 1.55 4.62 -33.92
CA THR A 470 2.41 4.66 -35.13
C THR A 470 3.01 3.29 -35.45
N ASP A 471 3.41 2.53 -34.42
CA ASP A 471 3.94 1.18 -34.55
C ASP A 471 2.95 0.14 -34.01
N GLN A 472 1.88 -0.12 -34.78
CA GLN A 472 0.89 -1.14 -34.42
C GLN A 472 1.49 -2.53 -34.28
N ASN A 473 2.51 -2.85 -35.09
CA ASN A 473 3.16 -4.15 -35.06
C ASN A 473 3.86 -4.42 -33.73
N ALA A 474 4.47 -3.38 -33.11
CA ALA A 474 5.06 -3.52 -31.79
C ALA A 474 4.01 -3.89 -30.73
N PHE A 475 2.81 -3.28 -30.75
CA PHE A 475 1.70 -3.61 -29.85
C PHE A 475 1.14 -5.01 -30.11
N MET A 476 0.98 -5.44 -31.37
CA MET A 476 0.55 -6.81 -31.71
C MET A 476 1.54 -7.85 -31.21
N GLN A 477 2.84 -7.63 -31.39
CA GLN A 477 3.85 -8.53 -30.83
C GLN A 477 3.84 -8.57 -29.31
N ASN A 478 3.62 -7.43 -28.67
CA ASN A 478 3.52 -7.32 -27.22
C ASN A 478 2.34 -8.14 -26.68
N THR A 479 1.17 -8.03 -27.33
CA THR A 479 -0.02 -8.81 -27.04
C THR A 479 0.23 -10.31 -27.20
N HIS A 480 0.87 -10.73 -28.28
CA HIS A 480 1.22 -12.13 -28.49
C HIS A 480 2.16 -12.70 -27.41
N ARG A 481 3.14 -11.89 -26.96
CA ARG A 481 4.02 -12.29 -25.84
C ARG A 481 3.24 -12.48 -24.55
N LEU A 482 2.26 -11.62 -24.26
CA LEU A 482 1.40 -11.81 -23.08
C LEU A 482 0.60 -13.10 -23.19
N GLU A 483 0.01 -13.40 -24.35
CA GLU A 483 -0.69 -14.65 -24.61
C GLU A 483 0.21 -15.86 -24.30
N GLN A 484 1.42 -15.87 -24.85
CA GLN A 484 2.40 -16.94 -24.61
C GLN A 484 2.75 -17.07 -23.11
N ARG A 485 2.93 -15.94 -22.42
CA ARG A 485 3.27 -15.94 -21.00
C ARG A 485 2.11 -16.46 -20.14
N LEU A 486 0.88 -16.01 -20.38
CA LEU A 486 -0.29 -16.52 -19.69
C LEU A 486 -0.49 -18.03 -19.93
N ARG A 487 -0.22 -18.50 -21.16
CA ARG A 487 -0.24 -19.93 -21.48
C ARG A 487 0.82 -20.70 -20.69
N THR A 488 2.03 -20.17 -20.57
CA THR A 488 3.10 -20.80 -19.78
C THR A 488 2.74 -20.86 -18.29
N LEU A 489 2.02 -19.87 -17.79
CA LEU A 489 1.51 -19.81 -16.42
C LEU A 489 0.28 -20.72 -16.18
N GLY A 490 -0.25 -21.37 -17.21
CA GLY A 490 -1.47 -22.17 -17.12
C GLY A 490 -2.75 -21.32 -16.95
N LEU A 491 -2.69 -20.05 -17.33
CA LEU A 491 -3.78 -19.08 -17.19
C LEU A 491 -4.47 -18.76 -18.53
N LEU A 492 -4.08 -19.43 -19.60
CA LEU A 492 -4.68 -19.24 -20.92
C LEU A 492 -4.78 -20.55 -21.68
N ARG A 493 -5.95 -20.76 -22.26
CA ARG A 493 -6.23 -21.90 -23.15
C ARG A 493 -6.59 -21.39 -24.53
N ARG A 494 -5.85 -21.85 -25.55
CA ARG A 494 -6.13 -21.58 -26.95
C ARG A 494 -7.00 -22.68 -27.53
N LEU A 495 -8.12 -22.30 -28.15
CA LEU A 495 -9.05 -23.26 -28.76
C LEU A 495 -8.86 -23.32 -30.28
N SER A 496 -8.52 -22.20 -30.93
CA SER A 496 -8.25 -22.11 -32.36
C SER A 496 -7.25 -20.97 -32.62
N ASP A 497 -6.93 -20.72 -33.88
CA ASP A 497 -6.03 -19.61 -34.27
C ASP A 497 -6.58 -18.24 -33.88
N ASP A 498 -7.90 -18.09 -33.88
CA ASP A 498 -8.57 -16.82 -33.57
C ASP A 498 -9.25 -16.77 -32.20
N CYS A 499 -9.17 -17.87 -31.42
CA CYS A 499 -9.91 -17.98 -30.16
C CYS A 499 -9.05 -18.44 -29.01
N ALA A 500 -8.77 -17.54 -28.08
CA ALA A 500 -8.05 -17.78 -26.85
C ALA A 500 -8.86 -17.29 -25.64
N TYR A 501 -8.84 -18.05 -24.56
CA TYR A 501 -9.50 -17.73 -23.30
C TYR A 501 -8.50 -17.63 -22.18
N VAL A 502 -8.57 -16.56 -21.40
CA VAL A 502 -7.90 -16.45 -20.09
C VAL A 502 -8.78 -17.19 -19.08
N GLU A 503 -8.18 -18.08 -18.34
CA GLU A 503 -8.87 -18.93 -17.36
C GLU A 503 -8.42 -18.56 -15.94
N ASN A 504 -9.40 -18.43 -15.03
CA ASN A 504 -9.14 -18.30 -13.60
C ASN A 504 -9.35 -19.66 -12.94
N PRO A 505 -8.25 -20.41 -12.66
CA PRO A 505 -8.35 -21.77 -12.13
C PRO A 505 -8.88 -21.84 -10.69
N PHE A 506 -9.01 -20.69 -10.03
CA PHE A 506 -9.48 -20.58 -8.64
C PHE A 506 -10.97 -20.23 -8.54
N TRP A 507 -11.62 -20.10 -9.66
CA TRP A 507 -13.07 -19.91 -9.71
C TRP A 507 -13.77 -21.26 -9.52
N SER A 508 -14.69 -21.34 -8.56
CA SER A 508 -15.60 -22.50 -8.42
C SER A 508 -17.02 -22.07 -8.75
N ASN A 509 -17.68 -22.83 -9.62
CA ASN A 509 -19.12 -22.73 -9.79
C ASN A 509 -19.79 -23.22 -8.48
N LYS A 510 -20.11 -22.29 -7.59
CA LYS A 510 -20.95 -22.56 -6.43
C LYS A 510 -22.41 -22.48 -6.82
#